data_11f9d0ed7922e98e84b765b4e078cae7
#
_entry.id   11f9d0ed7922e98e84b765b4e078cae7
#
_cell.length_a   1.000
_cell.length_b   1.000
_cell.length_c   1.000
_cell.angle_alpha   90.00
_cell.angle_beta   90.00
_cell.angle_gamma   90.00
#
_symmetry.space_group_name_H-M   'P 1'
#
loop_
_entity.id
_entity.type
_entity.pdbx_description
1 polymer ?
#
loop_
_entity_poly.entity_id
_entity_poly.type
_entity_poly.pdbx_seq_one_letter_code
_entity_poly.pdbx_strand_id
1 'polypeptide(L)'
;RRYSSAASDVYKRQVVGQWPTLAGQRESYLFEQLEHIRDEERVIAVMKGLLNNYSDDDLRDVSAFYASQKTKVGQADETNLELGQKIYRAGNLTSGVPACTGCHGPAGKGLESAQYPMLGGQKAEYVVTSLIAYQTGERAIDEHGKIMQGIASRLTIEEIRAVAVSYTHLRAHETLTD
;
A
#
# COMPACT_ATOMS: atom_id res chain seq x y z
N ARG A 1 36.68 -14.68 6.14
CA ARG A 1 36.16 -13.85 5.03
C ARG A 1 35.02 -13.01 5.58
N ARG A 2 35.24 -11.70 5.75
CA ARG A 2 34.20 -10.76 6.15
C ARG A 2 33.32 -10.49 4.93
N TYR A 3 32.09 -10.97 4.95
CA TYR A 3 31.08 -10.51 3.99
C TYR A 3 30.87 -9.02 4.18
N SER A 4 30.97 -8.25 3.10
CA SER A 4 30.81 -6.80 3.11
C SER A 4 29.45 -6.44 3.72
N SER A 5 29.46 -5.59 4.75
CA SER A 5 28.28 -5.06 5.43
C SER A 5 27.27 -4.41 4.45
N ALA A 6 27.77 -3.83 3.36
CA ALA A 6 26.96 -3.18 2.34
C ALA A 6 26.02 -4.15 1.60
N ALA A 7 26.47 -5.37 1.25
CA ALA A 7 25.61 -6.35 0.59
C ALA A 7 24.50 -6.89 1.52
N SER A 8 24.82 -7.04 2.81
CA SER A 8 23.85 -7.43 3.84
C SER A 8 22.81 -6.33 4.08
N ASP A 9 23.21 -5.05 4.03
CA ASP A 9 22.30 -3.92 4.22
C ASP A 9 21.37 -3.70 3.03
N VAL A 10 21.85 -3.92 1.80
CA VAL A 10 21.03 -3.87 0.58
C VAL A 10 19.97 -4.99 0.61
N TYR A 11 20.37 -6.23 0.96
CA TYR A 11 19.44 -7.34 1.08
C TYR A 11 18.39 -7.12 2.17
N LYS A 12 18.80 -6.64 3.35
CA LYS A 12 17.88 -6.30 4.45
C LYS A 12 16.90 -5.20 4.07
N ARG A 13 17.35 -4.17 3.35
CA ARG A 13 16.46 -3.10 2.86
C ARG A 13 15.43 -3.62 1.84
N GLN A 14 15.82 -4.50 0.92
CA GLN A 14 14.91 -5.10 -0.05
C GLN A 14 13.83 -5.96 0.62
N VAL A 15 14.20 -6.79 1.60
CA VAL A 15 13.24 -7.63 2.33
C VAL A 15 12.34 -6.79 3.24
N VAL A 16 12.87 -5.77 3.93
CA VAL A 16 12.08 -4.90 4.83
C VAL A 16 11.17 -3.96 4.05
N GLY A 17 11.55 -3.56 2.84
CA GLY A 17 10.73 -2.70 1.96
C GLY A 17 9.45 -3.37 1.47
N GLN A 18 9.44 -4.69 1.34
CA GLN A 18 8.29 -5.47 0.87
C GLN A 18 7.17 -5.62 1.92
N TRP A 19 7.46 -5.45 3.21
CA TRP A 19 6.44 -5.56 4.26
C TRP A 19 5.70 -4.22 4.43
N PRO A 20 4.36 -4.24 4.52
CA PRO A 20 3.59 -3.03 4.68
C PRO A 20 3.82 -2.35 6.03
N THR A 21 3.61 -1.04 6.08
CA THR A 21 3.33 -0.32 7.30
C THR A 21 1.88 -0.60 7.69
N LEU A 22 1.66 -1.20 8.86
CA LEU A 22 0.31 -1.49 9.38
C LEU A 22 -0.20 -0.36 10.27
N ALA A 23 0.71 0.33 10.96
CA ALA A 23 0.37 1.41 11.89
C ALA A 23 -0.44 2.53 11.22
N GLY A 24 -1.59 2.85 11.77
CA GLY A 24 -2.52 3.87 11.30
C GLY A 24 -3.28 3.50 10.01
N GLN A 25 -3.20 2.26 9.56
CA GLN A 25 -4.01 1.76 8.45
C GLN A 25 -5.48 1.70 8.86
N ARG A 26 -6.41 1.73 7.90
CA ARG A 26 -7.85 1.63 8.14
C ARG A 26 -8.18 0.26 8.75
N GLU A 27 -8.98 0.28 9.83
CA GLU A 27 -9.35 -0.92 10.58
C GLU A 27 -10.11 -1.91 9.70
N SER A 28 -11.13 -1.42 8.98
CA SER A 28 -11.94 -2.23 8.07
C SER A 28 -11.11 -2.90 6.96
N TYR A 29 -10.15 -2.16 6.39
CA TYR A 29 -9.23 -2.72 5.39
C TYR A 29 -8.28 -3.75 6.00
N LEU A 30 -7.73 -3.51 7.20
CA LEU A 30 -6.87 -4.49 7.87
C LEU A 30 -7.63 -5.78 8.16
N PHE A 31 -8.85 -5.66 8.67
CA PHE A 31 -9.71 -6.80 8.98
C PHE A 31 -9.97 -7.65 7.74
N GLU A 32 -10.46 -7.05 6.65
CA GLU A 32 -10.69 -7.72 5.37
C GLU A 32 -9.41 -8.44 4.86
N GLN A 33 -8.25 -7.77 4.92
CA GLN A 33 -7.01 -8.37 4.46
C GLN A 33 -6.54 -9.54 5.34
N LEU A 34 -6.81 -9.50 6.65
CA LEU A 34 -6.49 -10.61 7.57
C LEU A 34 -7.43 -11.79 7.34
N GLU A 35 -8.72 -11.55 7.07
CA GLU A 35 -9.67 -12.59 6.64
C GLU A 35 -9.17 -13.29 5.37
N HIS A 36 -8.86 -12.54 4.32
CA HIS A 36 -8.36 -13.11 3.07
C HIS A 36 -7.05 -13.91 3.25
N ILE A 37 -6.18 -13.52 4.20
CA ILE A 37 -4.96 -14.27 4.50
C ILE A 37 -5.29 -15.54 5.28
N ARG A 38 -6.18 -15.48 6.28
CA ARG A 38 -6.62 -16.64 7.06
C ARG A 38 -7.29 -17.69 6.18
N ASP A 39 -8.14 -17.23 5.26
CA ASP A 39 -8.95 -18.07 4.39
C ASP A 39 -8.17 -18.51 3.11
N GLU A 40 -6.87 -18.21 3.06
CA GLU A 40 -5.92 -18.54 1.98
C GLU A 40 -6.28 -17.93 0.60
N GLU A 41 -7.19 -16.97 0.56
CA GLU A 41 -7.54 -16.22 -0.65
C GLU A 41 -6.41 -15.25 -1.05
N ARG A 42 -5.76 -14.63 -0.05
CA ARG A 42 -4.55 -13.84 -0.22
C ARG A 42 -3.34 -14.60 0.31
N VAL A 43 -2.54 -15.14 -0.60
CA VAL A 43 -1.37 -15.95 -0.24
C VAL A 43 -0.18 -15.06 0.12
N ILE A 44 0.25 -15.11 1.38
CA ILE A 44 1.50 -14.53 1.88
C ILE A 44 2.29 -15.64 2.55
N ALA A 45 3.35 -16.10 1.89
CA ALA A 45 4.08 -17.31 2.27
C ALA A 45 4.48 -17.34 3.76
N VAL A 46 4.95 -16.21 4.31
CA VAL A 46 5.37 -16.11 5.72
C VAL A 46 4.21 -16.03 6.71
N MET A 47 2.99 -15.79 6.24
CA MET A 47 1.77 -15.75 7.04
C MET A 47 0.98 -17.05 6.98
N LYS A 48 1.37 -17.97 6.10
CA LYS A 48 0.63 -19.21 5.88
C LYS A 48 0.46 -20.01 7.18
N GLY A 49 -0.80 -20.27 7.52
CA GLY A 49 -1.18 -21.02 8.71
C GLY A 49 -1.11 -20.24 10.05
N LEU A 50 -0.54 -19.02 10.08
CA LEU A 50 -0.42 -18.26 11.33
C LEU A 50 -1.77 -17.80 11.88
N LEU A 51 -2.76 -17.58 11.03
CA LEU A 51 -4.08 -17.06 11.41
C LEU A 51 -5.16 -18.15 11.51
N ASN A 52 -4.85 -19.43 11.28
CA ASN A 52 -5.86 -20.51 11.23
C ASN A 52 -6.72 -20.65 12.48
N ASN A 53 -6.18 -20.27 13.64
CA ASN A 53 -6.87 -20.37 14.93
C ASN A 53 -7.44 -19.01 15.42
N TYR A 54 -7.40 -17.97 14.59
CA TYR A 54 -7.92 -16.65 14.93
C TYR A 54 -9.40 -16.57 14.56
N SER A 55 -10.24 -16.20 15.53
CA SER A 55 -11.64 -15.83 15.27
C SER A 55 -11.74 -14.46 14.59
N ASP A 56 -12.93 -14.14 14.08
CA ASP A 56 -13.18 -12.79 13.53
C ASP A 56 -12.99 -11.70 14.60
N ASP A 57 -13.33 -11.98 15.85
CA ASP A 57 -13.13 -11.03 16.96
C ASP A 57 -11.63 -10.80 17.21
N ASP A 58 -10.80 -11.86 17.19
CA ASP A 58 -9.34 -11.72 17.29
C ASP A 58 -8.77 -10.87 16.13
N LEU A 59 -9.27 -11.09 14.91
CA LEU A 59 -8.83 -10.31 13.73
C LEU A 59 -9.27 -8.84 13.83
N ARG A 60 -10.47 -8.56 14.38
CA ARG A 60 -10.92 -7.19 14.65
C ARG A 60 -10.04 -6.50 15.69
N ASP A 61 -9.72 -7.18 16.78
CA ASP A 61 -8.86 -6.64 17.84
C ASP A 61 -7.47 -6.30 17.31
N VAL A 62 -6.86 -7.19 16.51
CA VAL A 62 -5.57 -6.93 15.85
C VAL A 62 -5.67 -5.75 14.89
N SER A 63 -6.75 -5.65 14.13
CA SER A 63 -6.98 -4.56 13.18
C SER A 63 -7.12 -3.21 13.89
N ALA A 64 -7.94 -3.17 14.96
CA ALA A 64 -8.13 -1.98 15.80
C ALA A 64 -6.81 -1.54 16.46
N PHE A 65 -6.01 -2.52 16.97
CA PHE A 65 -4.70 -2.23 17.53
C PHE A 65 -3.78 -1.52 16.54
N TYR A 66 -3.61 -2.03 15.33
CA TYR A 66 -2.76 -1.40 14.34
C TYR A 66 -3.34 -0.09 13.81
N ALA A 67 -4.64 0.02 13.64
CA ALA A 67 -5.31 1.25 13.24
C ALA A 67 -5.10 2.39 14.23
N SER A 68 -5.03 2.10 15.54
CA SER A 68 -4.78 3.08 16.60
C SER A 68 -3.35 3.61 16.65
N GLN A 69 -2.40 2.94 15.98
CA GLN A 69 -0.99 3.32 16.00
C GLN A 69 -0.73 4.54 15.11
N LYS A 70 0.25 5.37 15.50
CA LYS A 70 0.68 6.51 14.67
C LYS A 70 1.59 6.05 13.53
N THR A 71 1.24 6.42 12.32
CA THR A 71 2.07 6.17 11.14
C THR A 71 3.32 7.05 11.18
N LYS A 72 4.48 6.45 10.95
CA LYS A 72 5.73 7.20 10.72
C LYS A 72 5.79 7.58 9.24
N VAL A 73 6.00 8.87 8.96
CA VAL A 73 6.21 9.35 7.58
C VAL A 73 7.64 9.00 7.18
N GLY A 74 7.80 8.24 6.10
CA GLY A 74 9.09 8.00 5.49
C GLY A 74 9.56 9.21 4.66
N GLN A 75 10.88 9.34 4.44
CA GLN A 75 11.42 10.27 3.45
C GLN A 75 11.40 9.57 2.08
N ALA A 76 10.88 10.26 1.06
CA ALA A 76 10.90 9.78 -0.30
C ALA A 76 12.15 10.19 -1.06
N ASP A 77 12.54 9.39 -2.03
CA ASP A 77 13.49 9.76 -3.06
C ASP A 77 12.79 10.71 -4.06
N GLU A 78 13.41 11.83 -4.42
CA GLU A 78 12.81 12.88 -5.27
C GLU A 78 12.65 12.46 -6.74
N THR A 79 13.18 11.30 -7.12
CA THR A 79 13.15 10.81 -8.49
C THR A 79 11.71 10.50 -8.94
N ASN A 80 11.24 11.15 -10.00
CA ASN A 80 9.88 10.99 -10.58
C ASN A 80 8.70 11.49 -9.72
N LEU A 81 8.95 12.32 -8.72
CA LEU A 81 7.92 12.84 -7.83
C LEU A 81 6.81 13.59 -8.59
N GLU A 82 7.15 14.41 -9.56
CA GLU A 82 6.21 15.22 -10.33
C GLU A 82 5.23 14.35 -11.13
N LEU A 83 5.72 13.32 -11.84
CA LEU A 83 4.88 12.37 -12.57
C LEU A 83 3.92 11.65 -11.62
N GLY A 84 4.43 11.16 -10.49
CA GLY A 84 3.62 10.47 -9.50
C GLY A 84 2.52 11.36 -8.89
N GLN A 85 2.84 12.61 -8.56
CA GLN A 85 1.86 13.59 -8.06
C GLN A 85 0.78 13.91 -9.09
N LYS A 86 1.16 14.06 -10.36
CA LYS A 86 0.23 14.32 -11.45
C LYS A 86 -0.76 13.15 -11.59
N ILE A 87 -0.27 11.92 -11.65
CA ILE A 87 -1.13 10.74 -11.78
C ILE A 87 -2.02 10.59 -10.54
N TYR A 88 -1.46 10.77 -9.35
CA TYR A 88 -2.23 10.66 -8.11
C TYR A 88 -3.39 11.63 -8.07
N ARG A 89 -3.17 12.91 -8.43
CA ARG A 89 -4.16 13.99 -8.32
C ARG A 89 -5.10 14.09 -9.52
N ALA A 90 -4.62 13.81 -10.72
CA ALA A 90 -5.36 14.03 -11.96
C ALA A 90 -5.57 12.75 -12.80
N GLY A 91 -4.92 11.65 -12.47
CA GLY A 91 -4.93 10.45 -13.30
C GLY A 91 -4.11 10.61 -14.58
N ASN A 92 -4.36 9.71 -15.53
CA ASN A 92 -3.83 9.77 -16.88
C ASN A 92 -4.97 9.53 -17.88
N LEU A 93 -5.50 10.60 -18.47
CA LEU A 93 -6.62 10.53 -19.40
C LEU A 93 -6.29 9.72 -20.66
N THR A 94 -5.04 9.71 -21.10
CA THR A 94 -4.60 8.99 -22.31
C THR A 94 -4.74 7.47 -22.12
N SER A 95 -4.36 6.95 -20.95
CA SER A 95 -4.48 5.53 -20.62
C SER A 95 -5.79 5.18 -19.90
N GLY A 96 -6.61 6.20 -19.58
CA GLY A 96 -7.87 6.03 -18.84
C GLY A 96 -7.67 5.68 -17.37
N VAL A 97 -6.54 6.05 -16.76
CA VAL A 97 -6.28 5.90 -15.32
C VAL A 97 -6.98 7.03 -14.58
N PRO A 98 -7.93 6.75 -13.66
CA PRO A 98 -8.57 7.78 -12.85
C PRO A 98 -7.61 8.36 -11.81
N ALA A 99 -7.96 9.53 -11.25
CA ALA A 99 -7.22 10.11 -10.14
C ALA A 99 -7.35 9.24 -8.89
N CYS A 100 -6.23 8.87 -8.28
CA CYS A 100 -6.19 8.04 -7.06
C CYS A 100 -6.85 8.73 -5.86
N THR A 101 -6.83 10.07 -5.86
CA THR A 101 -7.47 10.91 -4.84
C THR A 101 -8.96 10.66 -4.70
N GLY A 102 -9.65 10.20 -5.75
CA GLY A 102 -11.09 9.94 -5.73
C GLY A 102 -11.51 8.90 -4.70
N CYS A 103 -10.68 7.87 -4.50
CA CYS A 103 -10.92 6.80 -3.54
C CYS A 103 -10.03 6.91 -2.29
N HIS A 104 -8.74 7.21 -2.48
CA HIS A 104 -7.79 7.23 -1.37
C HIS A 104 -7.66 8.59 -0.66
N GLY A 105 -8.37 9.61 -1.15
CA GLY A 105 -8.35 10.96 -0.61
C GLY A 105 -7.11 11.77 -1.02
N PRO A 106 -7.16 13.12 -0.92
CA PRO A 106 -6.08 14.00 -1.37
C PRO A 106 -4.76 13.80 -0.60
N ALA A 107 -4.84 13.45 0.68
CA ALA A 107 -3.69 13.14 1.55
C ALA A 107 -3.39 11.63 1.66
N GLY A 108 -4.03 10.80 0.85
CA GLY A 108 -3.85 9.35 0.92
C GLY A 108 -4.32 8.71 2.23
N LYS A 109 -5.27 9.34 2.93
CA LYS A 109 -5.77 8.83 4.23
C LYS A 109 -6.70 7.62 4.08
N GLY A 110 -7.15 7.31 2.86
CA GLY A 110 -8.16 6.30 2.62
C GLY A 110 -9.54 6.69 3.15
N LEU A 111 -10.50 5.80 3.07
CA LEU A 111 -11.87 5.99 3.52
C LEU A 111 -12.37 4.74 4.26
N GLU A 112 -12.60 4.85 5.59
CA GLU A 112 -13.01 3.75 6.45
C GLU A 112 -14.33 3.11 6.00
N SER A 113 -15.36 3.93 5.74
CA SER A 113 -16.69 3.47 5.37
C SER A 113 -16.77 2.74 4.02
N ALA A 114 -15.76 2.92 3.16
CA ALA A 114 -15.66 2.27 1.86
C ALA A 114 -14.47 1.30 1.80
N GLN A 115 -13.83 0.99 2.93
CA GLN A 115 -12.68 0.08 3.05
C GLN A 115 -11.49 0.43 2.14
N TYR A 116 -11.41 1.70 1.71
CA TYR A 116 -10.27 2.16 0.92
C TYR A 116 -9.04 2.39 1.82
N PRO A 117 -7.91 1.73 1.55
CA PRO A 117 -6.74 1.79 2.42
C PRO A 117 -6.08 3.15 2.43
N MET A 118 -5.44 3.46 3.57
CA MET A 118 -4.50 4.55 3.67
C MET A 118 -3.23 4.23 2.86
N LEU A 119 -2.83 5.16 2.02
CA LEU A 119 -1.60 5.10 1.22
C LEU A 119 -0.51 6.01 1.80
N GLY A 120 -0.90 7.11 2.44
CA GLY A 120 0.03 8.05 3.08
C GLY A 120 0.90 7.36 4.14
N GLY A 121 2.23 7.50 4.02
CA GLY A 121 3.18 6.85 4.91
C GLY A 121 3.40 5.36 4.68
N GLN A 122 2.84 4.78 3.60
CA GLN A 122 3.15 3.43 3.18
C GLN A 122 4.52 3.40 2.47
N LYS A 123 5.18 2.24 2.48
CA LYS A 123 6.47 2.04 1.83
C LYS A 123 6.31 1.96 0.31
N ALA A 124 7.16 2.69 -0.42
CA ALA A 124 7.09 2.74 -1.88
C ALA A 124 7.25 1.35 -2.52
N GLU A 125 8.18 0.53 -2.04
CA GLU A 125 8.39 -0.83 -2.54
C GLU A 125 7.14 -1.72 -2.35
N TYR A 126 6.46 -1.57 -1.20
CA TYR A 126 5.22 -2.30 -0.96
C TYR A 126 4.10 -1.84 -1.90
N VAL A 127 4.01 -0.53 -2.18
CA VAL A 127 3.02 0.01 -3.13
C VAL A 127 3.30 -0.50 -4.53
N VAL A 128 4.56 -0.48 -4.98
CA VAL A 128 4.97 -1.04 -6.29
C VAL A 128 4.56 -2.51 -6.40
N THR A 129 4.95 -3.33 -5.43
CA THR A 129 4.62 -4.76 -5.42
C THR A 129 3.11 -4.99 -5.43
N SER A 130 2.36 -4.20 -4.66
CA SER A 130 0.90 -4.29 -4.59
C SER A 130 0.23 -3.92 -5.90
N LEU A 131 0.67 -2.84 -6.57
CA LEU A 131 0.12 -2.44 -7.86
C LEU A 131 0.43 -3.47 -8.94
N ILE A 132 1.61 -4.08 -8.94
CA ILE A 132 1.95 -5.19 -9.85
C ILE A 132 1.06 -6.40 -9.56
N ALA A 133 0.85 -6.77 -8.31
CA ALA A 133 -0.02 -7.89 -7.94
C ALA A 133 -1.49 -7.65 -8.33
N TYR A 134 -1.98 -6.41 -8.29
CA TYR A 134 -3.27 -6.06 -8.87
C TYR A 134 -3.25 -6.16 -10.40
N GLN A 135 -2.20 -5.63 -11.05
CA GLN A 135 -2.06 -5.66 -12.51
C GLN A 135 -2.07 -7.10 -13.05
N THR A 136 -1.40 -8.03 -12.36
CA THR A 136 -1.36 -9.46 -12.72
C THR A 136 -2.61 -10.24 -12.31
N GLY A 137 -3.49 -9.65 -11.51
CA GLY A 137 -4.70 -10.29 -10.99
C GLY A 137 -4.49 -11.10 -9.71
N GLU A 138 -3.26 -11.22 -9.20
CA GLU A 138 -2.94 -11.96 -7.98
C GLU A 138 -3.68 -11.44 -6.74
N ARG A 139 -3.99 -10.13 -6.71
CA ARG A 139 -4.76 -9.46 -5.65
C ARG A 139 -6.19 -9.09 -6.05
N ALA A 140 -6.70 -9.58 -7.18
CA ALA A 140 -8.07 -9.30 -7.65
C ALA A 140 -9.08 -10.33 -7.09
N ILE A 141 -9.02 -10.58 -5.78
CA ILE A 141 -9.80 -11.62 -5.09
C ILE A 141 -11.21 -11.17 -4.72
N ASP A 142 -11.41 -9.88 -4.49
CA ASP A 142 -12.67 -9.24 -4.10
C ASP A 142 -13.06 -8.12 -5.07
N GLU A 143 -14.17 -7.42 -4.80
CA GLU A 143 -14.64 -6.30 -5.62
C GLU A 143 -13.64 -5.13 -5.63
N HIS A 144 -13.05 -4.77 -4.49
CA HIS A 144 -12.04 -3.71 -4.41
C HIS A 144 -10.77 -4.09 -5.17
N GLY A 145 -10.34 -5.35 -5.06
CA GLY A 145 -9.21 -5.89 -5.80
C GLY A 145 -9.43 -5.86 -7.32
N LYS A 146 -10.65 -6.17 -7.80
CA LYS A 146 -11.02 -6.08 -9.22
C LYS A 146 -11.04 -4.64 -9.72
N ILE A 147 -11.53 -3.68 -8.91
CA ILE A 147 -11.45 -2.25 -9.23
C ILE A 147 -9.97 -1.84 -9.39
N MET A 148 -9.13 -2.21 -8.41
CA MET A 148 -7.70 -1.90 -8.45
C MET A 148 -6.98 -2.60 -9.60
N GLN A 149 -7.37 -3.82 -9.98
CA GLN A 149 -6.87 -4.50 -11.17
C GLN A 149 -7.19 -3.71 -12.44
N GLY A 150 -8.43 -3.25 -12.58
CA GLY A 150 -8.85 -2.44 -13.73
C GLY A 150 -8.07 -1.13 -13.86
N ILE A 151 -7.65 -0.54 -12.75
CA ILE A 151 -6.82 0.66 -12.70
C ILE A 151 -5.36 0.32 -12.98
N ALA A 152 -4.79 -0.65 -12.27
CA ALA A 152 -3.39 -1.02 -12.34
C ALA A 152 -2.99 -1.58 -13.72
N SER A 153 -3.91 -2.29 -14.40
CA SER A 153 -3.68 -2.81 -15.76
C SER A 153 -3.41 -1.74 -16.82
N ARG A 154 -3.76 -0.48 -16.53
CA ARG A 154 -3.57 0.68 -17.41
C ARG A 154 -2.33 1.49 -17.08
N LEU A 155 -1.63 1.18 -15.99
CA LEU A 155 -0.40 1.85 -15.57
C LEU A 155 0.82 1.17 -16.21
N THR A 156 1.77 1.97 -16.67
CA THR A 156 3.10 1.48 -17.00
C THR A 156 3.92 1.23 -15.74
N ILE A 157 5.00 0.47 -15.85
CA ILE A 157 5.90 0.22 -14.70
C ILE A 157 6.56 1.52 -14.20
N GLU A 158 6.80 2.48 -15.09
CA GLU A 158 7.33 3.80 -14.73
C GLU A 158 6.30 4.60 -13.92
N GLU A 159 5.04 4.61 -14.35
CA GLU A 159 3.95 5.26 -13.63
C GLU A 159 3.68 4.62 -12.27
N ILE A 160 3.75 3.27 -12.18
CA ILE A 160 3.64 2.54 -10.91
C ILE A 160 4.73 3.00 -9.93
N ARG A 161 5.98 3.09 -10.38
CA ARG A 161 7.10 3.54 -9.53
C ARG A 161 6.94 4.99 -9.13
N ALA A 162 6.57 5.86 -10.07
CA ALA A 162 6.37 7.29 -9.81
C ALA A 162 5.26 7.54 -8.78
N VAL A 163 4.12 6.88 -8.94
CA VAL A 163 2.99 6.96 -8.02
C VAL A 163 3.37 6.45 -6.63
N ALA A 164 4.09 5.33 -6.53
CA ALA A 164 4.53 4.76 -5.26
C ALA A 164 5.40 5.71 -4.44
N VAL A 165 6.29 6.48 -5.10
CA VAL A 165 7.14 7.49 -4.44
C VAL A 165 6.31 8.68 -3.96
N SER A 166 5.29 9.10 -4.72
CA SER A 166 4.52 10.31 -4.40
C SER A 166 3.74 10.22 -3.09
N TYR A 167 3.33 9.01 -2.64
CA TYR A 167 2.57 8.83 -1.39
C TYR A 167 3.35 9.15 -0.13
N THR A 168 4.66 8.96 -0.14
CA THR A 168 5.50 9.28 1.01
C THR A 168 5.63 10.79 1.22
N HIS A 169 5.44 11.60 0.16
CA HIS A 169 5.58 13.05 0.19
C HIS A 169 4.28 13.82 0.49
N LEU A 170 3.10 13.25 0.22
CA LEU A 170 1.84 13.97 0.39
C LEU A 170 1.57 14.45 1.82
N ARG A 171 2.17 13.81 2.83
CA ARG A 171 2.03 14.20 4.23
C ARG A 171 2.99 15.31 4.68
N ALA A 172 4.11 15.50 4.01
CA ALA A 172 5.11 16.49 4.42
C ALA A 172 4.69 17.94 4.10
N HIS A 173 3.82 18.14 3.09
CA HIS A 173 3.36 19.45 2.68
C HIS A 173 2.09 19.94 3.37
N GLU A 174 1.25 19.06 3.95
CA GLU A 174 0.00 19.47 4.60
C GLU A 174 0.18 20.01 6.03
N THR A 175 1.36 19.84 6.65
CA THR A 175 1.65 20.38 7.99
C THR A 175 2.15 21.82 7.98
N LEU A 176 2.27 22.47 6.82
CA LEU A 176 2.79 23.84 6.69
C LEU A 176 1.69 24.89 6.42
N THR A 177 0.41 24.53 6.49
CA THR A 177 -0.72 25.44 6.24
C THR A 177 -1.78 25.44 7.34
N ASP A 178 -1.40 25.16 8.60
CA ASP A 178 -2.20 25.48 9.79
C ASP A 178 -1.49 26.52 10.65
#